data_c9ad0f193335af0636e75eaca032674b
#
_entry.id   c9ad0f193335af0636e75eaca032674b
#
_cell.length_a   1.000
_cell.length_b   1.000
_cell.length_c   1.000
_cell.angle_alpha   90.00
_cell.angle_beta   90.00
_cell.angle_gamma   90.00
#
_symmetry.space_group_name_H-M   'P 1'
#
loop_
_entity.id
_entity.type
_entity.pdbx_description
1 polymer ?
#
loop_
_entity_poly.entity_id
_entity_poly.type
_entity_poly.pdbx_seq_one_letter_code
_entity_poly.pdbx_strand_id
1 'polypeptide(L)'
;MKAFSSDTGLPSLAHLLRRAGALALALPLLLAACAGSAPGTRSAATAPQLQTTFVLNIAHINDHHSHLEAFANTELLLEGMPTQVELGGFARQTAYFKSLAGTPNLLKLHAGDAFTGSLYYTFFKGQADAQMMGTVCFDAFTPGNHEFDEGDAVLRDFLDALAATGCRTAVVSANVVPQAGTPLAPDGKPPYLSPWAIRNVGGVKIGLVGLTIAGKTQASSRPLPSTRFLPEAAAAQKAIDALRAQGVRHIVLLTHQGWQADRALAAQLSGVDVIIGGDSHTLLGDFQALGLASAGPYPTVTRNREGEPVCIGQAWEYSKAAALMNVAFDGQGAVTHCGGQAVLLIGERFRRKDATGAW
;
A
#
# COMPACT_ATOMS: atom_id res chain seq x y z
N MET A 1 -55.82 2.80 -3.60
CA MET A 1 -56.95 1.86 -3.40
C MET A 1 -56.40 0.53 -2.91
N LYS A 2 -56.93 0.09 -1.79
CA LYS A 2 -56.77 -1.14 -1.01
C LYS A 2 -55.46 -1.29 -0.21
N ALA A 3 -55.57 -0.81 1.00
CA ALA A 3 -54.93 -1.32 2.22
C ALA A 3 -55.44 -2.72 2.55
N PHE A 4 -54.62 -3.53 3.17
CA PHE A 4 -55.03 -4.50 4.19
C PHE A 4 -53.95 -4.56 5.28
N SER A 5 -54.37 -4.31 6.40
CA SER A 5 -54.13 -4.23 7.79
C SER A 5 -54.20 -5.61 8.47
N SER A 6 -53.63 -5.64 9.64
CA SER A 6 -53.88 -6.50 10.83
C SER A 6 -53.17 -7.84 10.89
N ASP A 7 -52.80 -8.37 11.98
CA ASP A 7 -52.69 -7.98 13.38
C ASP A 7 -52.18 -9.17 14.19
N THR A 8 -51.59 -8.87 15.35
CA THR A 8 -51.51 -9.70 16.58
C THR A 8 -50.73 -11.01 16.56
N GLY A 9 -49.90 -11.35 17.51
CA GLY A 9 -49.95 -11.22 18.93
C GLY A 9 -48.77 -11.89 19.58
N LEU A 10 -48.30 -11.25 20.57
CA LEU A 10 -47.53 -11.81 21.68
C LEU A 10 -48.44 -12.67 22.56
N PRO A 11 -47.90 -13.62 23.30
CA PRO A 11 -48.17 -13.61 24.72
C PRO A 11 -46.92 -13.73 25.60
N SER A 12 -47.07 -13.07 26.68
CA SER A 12 -46.19 -12.91 27.83
C SER A 12 -46.42 -13.95 28.94
N LEU A 13 -45.40 -14.03 29.77
CA LEU A 13 -45.40 -14.24 31.22
C LEU A 13 -45.74 -15.61 31.85
N ALA A 14 -44.73 -16.07 32.55
CA ALA A 14 -44.70 -16.18 34.03
C ALA A 14 -45.25 -17.47 34.65
N HIS A 15 -44.52 -17.81 35.69
CA HIS A 15 -44.80 -18.66 36.87
C HIS A 15 -44.48 -20.18 36.74
N LEU A 16 -43.46 -20.59 37.51
CA LEU A 16 -43.76 -21.34 38.77
C LEU A 16 -42.49 -21.55 39.61
N LEU A 17 -42.52 -20.89 40.75
CA LEU A 17 -41.71 -21.17 41.96
C LEU A 17 -42.23 -22.45 42.69
N ARG A 18 -41.32 -23.10 43.43
CA ARG A 18 -41.47 -23.90 44.69
C ARG A 18 -41.04 -25.34 44.53
N ARG A 19 -40.16 -25.85 45.37
CA ARG A 19 -40.03 -26.14 46.81
C ARG A 19 -38.74 -26.92 47.02
N ALA A 20 -37.81 -26.51 47.82
CA ALA A 20 -37.55 -26.83 49.23
C ALA A 20 -37.50 -28.29 49.61
N GLY A 21 -36.35 -28.73 50.09
CA GLY A 21 -36.15 -30.03 50.74
C GLY A 21 -34.73 -30.09 51.34
N ALA A 22 -34.62 -29.66 52.61
CA ALA A 22 -33.43 -29.80 53.42
C ALA A 22 -33.35 -31.22 53.98
N LEU A 23 -32.15 -31.82 53.96
CA LEU A 23 -31.81 -32.88 54.91
C LEU A 23 -30.36 -32.68 55.36
N ALA A 24 -30.25 -32.37 56.65
CA ALA A 24 -28.99 -32.34 57.39
C ALA A 24 -28.66 -33.76 57.88
N LEU A 25 -27.42 -34.19 57.78
CA LEU A 25 -26.85 -35.25 58.58
C LEU A 25 -25.39 -34.93 58.91
N ALA A 26 -25.09 -35.08 60.20
CA ALA A 26 -23.86 -34.65 60.84
C ALA A 26 -22.75 -35.68 60.85
N LEU A 27 -21.53 -35.22 60.72
CA LEU A 27 -20.25 -35.53 61.41
C LEU A 27 -19.76 -37.02 61.50
N PRO A 28 -18.45 -37.36 61.44
CA PRO A 28 -17.42 -36.71 62.30
C PRO A 28 -16.09 -36.33 61.67
N LEU A 29 -15.39 -35.43 62.40
CA LEU A 29 -14.00 -35.05 62.19
C LEU A 29 -13.04 -36.25 62.22
N LEU A 30 -12.15 -36.29 61.24
CA LEU A 30 -10.84 -36.92 61.35
C LEU A 30 -9.79 -35.89 60.92
N LEU A 31 -9.05 -35.39 61.88
CA LEU A 31 -7.85 -34.59 61.67
C LEU A 31 -6.73 -35.51 61.12
N ALA A 32 -6.40 -35.35 59.87
CA ALA A 32 -5.15 -35.84 59.32
C ALA A 32 -4.33 -34.61 58.84
N ALA A 33 -3.29 -34.30 59.57
CA ALA A 33 -2.30 -33.32 59.15
C ALA A 33 -1.53 -33.85 57.94
N CYS A 34 -1.79 -33.28 56.75
CA CYS A 34 -0.92 -33.39 55.60
C CYS A 34 -0.31 -32.05 55.30
N ALA A 35 1.02 -32.02 55.35
CA ALA A 35 1.83 -30.87 54.98
C ALA A 35 1.43 -30.38 53.57
N GLY A 36 0.87 -29.16 53.47
CA GLY A 36 0.50 -28.52 52.24
C GLY A 36 1.71 -28.11 51.46
N SER A 37 1.98 -28.75 50.35
CA SER A 37 2.82 -28.21 49.29
C SER A 37 2.06 -27.03 48.68
N ALA A 38 2.61 -25.84 48.79
CA ALA A 38 2.09 -24.64 48.15
C ALA A 38 1.96 -24.89 46.64
N PRO A 39 0.84 -24.48 46.00
CA PRO A 39 0.77 -24.56 44.53
C PRO A 39 1.80 -23.61 43.98
N GLY A 40 2.82 -24.20 43.34
CA GLY A 40 3.80 -23.44 42.54
C GLY A 40 3.05 -22.57 41.55
N THR A 41 3.20 -21.27 41.66
CA THR A 41 2.82 -20.33 40.60
C THR A 41 3.48 -20.76 39.31
N ARG A 42 2.70 -21.39 38.41
CA ARG A 42 3.14 -21.54 37.04
C ARG A 42 3.40 -20.15 36.52
N SER A 43 4.66 -19.75 36.42
CA SER A 43 5.08 -18.61 35.63
C SER A 43 4.49 -18.80 34.25
N ALA A 44 3.60 -17.91 33.86
CA ALA A 44 3.14 -17.87 32.48
C ALA A 44 4.41 -17.72 31.63
N ALA A 45 4.72 -18.74 30.85
CA ALA A 45 5.81 -18.69 29.90
C ALA A 45 5.49 -17.48 28.97
N THR A 46 6.26 -16.42 29.10
CA THR A 46 6.21 -15.29 28.18
C THR A 46 6.47 -15.88 26.80
N ALA A 47 5.51 -15.71 25.90
CA ALA A 47 5.70 -16.13 24.52
C ALA A 47 7.03 -15.53 24.02
N PRO A 48 7.87 -16.27 23.29
CA PRO A 48 9.13 -15.76 22.83
C PRO A 48 8.85 -14.51 21.99
N GLN A 49 9.34 -13.36 22.43
CA GLN A 49 9.35 -12.15 21.62
C GLN A 49 10.19 -12.45 20.39
N LEU A 50 9.55 -12.47 19.22
CA LEU A 50 10.24 -12.60 17.94
C LEU A 50 11.20 -11.41 17.81
N GLN A 51 12.51 -11.68 17.90
CA GLN A 51 13.52 -10.62 17.78
C GLN A 51 13.51 -10.10 16.35
N THR A 52 13.26 -8.81 16.18
CA THR A 52 13.45 -8.11 14.91
C THR A 52 14.90 -8.22 14.48
N THR A 53 15.15 -8.79 13.30
CA THR A 53 16.51 -8.97 12.75
C THR A 53 16.77 -8.08 11.55
N PHE A 54 15.71 -7.60 10.88
CA PHE A 54 15.81 -6.74 9.72
C PHE A 54 14.64 -5.75 9.68
N VAL A 55 14.93 -4.49 9.39
CA VAL A 55 13.92 -3.45 9.13
C VAL A 55 14.12 -2.94 7.70
N LEU A 56 13.09 -3.07 6.89
CA LEU A 56 13.00 -2.50 5.54
C LEU A 56 12.27 -1.16 5.61
N ASN A 57 12.89 -0.13 5.08
CA ASN A 57 12.29 1.19 4.92
C ASN A 57 11.87 1.38 3.46
N ILE A 58 10.60 1.68 3.20
CA ILE A 58 10.06 1.87 1.85
C ILE A 58 9.51 3.28 1.73
N ALA A 59 10.20 4.12 0.97
CA ALA A 59 9.67 5.41 0.58
C ALA A 59 8.94 5.28 -0.76
N HIS A 60 7.71 5.78 -0.85
CA HIS A 60 6.93 5.59 -2.07
C HIS A 60 5.99 6.74 -2.40
N ILE A 61 5.62 6.77 -3.68
CA ILE A 61 4.55 7.58 -4.24
C ILE A 61 3.75 6.75 -5.26
N ASN A 62 2.62 7.28 -5.66
CA ASN A 62 1.72 6.78 -6.70
C ASN A 62 0.97 7.95 -7.35
N ASP A 63 0.35 7.71 -8.51
CA ASP A 63 -0.68 8.58 -9.11
C ASP A 63 -0.25 10.06 -9.17
N HIS A 64 0.98 10.36 -9.62
CA HIS A 64 1.41 11.75 -9.72
C HIS A 64 0.84 12.47 -10.95
N HIS A 65 0.42 11.73 -11.97
CA HIS A 65 -0.38 12.21 -13.10
C HIS A 65 0.14 13.50 -13.74
N SER A 66 1.44 13.55 -13.99
CA SER A 66 2.12 14.72 -14.56
C SER A 66 1.88 16.04 -13.79
N HIS A 67 1.42 15.97 -12.53
CA HIS A 67 1.32 17.16 -11.68
C HIS A 67 2.70 17.49 -11.10
N LEU A 68 3.53 18.10 -11.96
CA LEU A 68 4.92 18.44 -11.63
C LEU A 68 5.01 19.73 -10.82
N GLU A 69 4.04 20.63 -10.98
CA GLU A 69 3.93 21.88 -10.20
C GLU A 69 3.03 21.67 -8.96
N ALA A 70 3.22 22.53 -7.99
CA ALA A 70 2.37 22.58 -6.81
C ALA A 70 0.99 23.15 -7.12
N PHE A 71 -0.02 22.70 -6.41
CA PHE A 71 -1.32 23.33 -6.35
C PHE A 71 -1.21 24.59 -5.49
N ALA A 72 -1.33 25.75 -6.12
CA ALA A 72 -1.39 27.00 -5.41
C ALA A 72 -2.74 27.16 -4.69
N ASN A 73 -2.73 27.85 -3.55
CA ASN A 73 -3.94 28.24 -2.82
C ASN A 73 -4.83 27.05 -2.37
N THR A 74 -4.25 25.89 -2.08
CA THR A 74 -4.96 24.79 -1.44
C THR A 74 -5.31 25.17 -0.01
N GLU A 75 -6.58 25.04 0.39
CA GLU A 75 -7.01 25.35 1.75
C GLU A 75 -6.84 24.12 2.65
N LEU A 76 -6.13 24.31 3.75
CA LEU A 76 -5.99 23.35 4.84
C LEU A 76 -6.32 24.04 6.17
N LEU A 77 -6.70 23.26 7.17
CA LEU A 77 -6.82 23.75 8.53
C LEU A 77 -5.45 23.69 9.21
N LEU A 78 -4.82 24.84 9.43
CA LEU A 78 -3.59 24.94 10.23
C LEU A 78 -3.93 25.62 11.55
N GLU A 79 -3.65 24.91 12.67
CA GLU A 79 -4.06 25.36 14.03
C GLU A 79 -5.57 25.64 14.12
N GLY A 80 -6.38 24.83 13.42
CA GLY A 80 -7.84 24.98 13.37
C GLY A 80 -8.35 26.13 12.49
N MET A 81 -7.48 26.86 11.79
CA MET A 81 -7.85 27.98 10.94
C MET A 81 -7.65 27.67 9.44
N PRO A 82 -8.63 28.01 8.59
CA PRO A 82 -8.46 27.92 7.14
C PRO A 82 -7.23 28.72 6.68
N THR A 83 -6.31 28.03 6.04
CA THR A 83 -5.04 28.59 5.60
C THR A 83 -4.74 28.11 4.20
N GLN A 84 -4.48 29.05 3.28
CA GLN A 84 -4.01 28.71 1.95
C GLN A 84 -2.53 28.36 1.97
N VAL A 85 -2.20 27.23 1.32
CA VAL A 85 -0.84 26.71 1.19
C VAL A 85 -0.58 26.32 -0.26
N GLU A 86 0.69 26.22 -0.62
CA GLU A 86 1.09 25.48 -1.81
C GLU A 86 1.20 23.99 -1.43
N LEU A 87 0.51 23.09 -2.15
CA LEU A 87 0.49 21.66 -1.85
C LEU A 87 1.03 20.87 -3.04
N GLY A 88 1.93 19.93 -2.76
CA GLY A 88 2.47 19.01 -3.77
C GLY A 88 3.58 19.62 -4.62
N GLY A 89 3.69 19.09 -5.84
CA GLY A 89 4.75 19.39 -6.81
C GLY A 89 5.93 18.46 -6.70
N PHE A 90 6.42 17.97 -7.85
CA PHE A 90 7.46 16.94 -7.90
C PHE A 90 8.81 17.40 -7.32
N ALA A 91 9.10 18.73 -7.36
CA ALA A 91 10.27 19.26 -6.70
C ALA A 91 10.28 18.97 -5.18
N ARG A 92 9.12 19.06 -4.52
CA ARG A 92 9.00 18.71 -3.09
C ARG A 92 9.07 17.19 -2.87
N GLN A 93 8.55 16.37 -3.77
CA GLN A 93 8.80 14.93 -3.75
C GLN A 93 10.30 14.65 -3.82
N THR A 94 11.00 15.23 -4.77
CA THR A 94 12.46 15.09 -4.89
C THR A 94 13.18 15.51 -3.59
N ALA A 95 12.80 16.64 -2.99
CA ALA A 95 13.38 17.10 -1.73
C ALA A 95 13.11 16.12 -0.58
N TYR A 96 11.89 15.60 -0.48
CA TYR A 96 11.52 14.58 0.50
C TYR A 96 12.37 13.31 0.35
N PHE A 97 12.48 12.74 -0.85
CA PHE A 97 13.32 11.56 -1.07
C PHE A 97 14.80 11.83 -0.78
N LYS A 98 15.30 13.01 -1.10
CA LYS A 98 16.67 13.41 -0.76
C LYS A 98 16.88 13.51 0.76
N SER A 99 15.90 13.98 1.52
CA SER A 99 15.98 14.04 2.98
C SER A 99 16.10 12.65 3.64
N LEU A 100 15.70 11.59 2.93
CA LEU A 100 15.79 10.21 3.39
C LEU A 100 17.13 9.52 3.06
N ALA A 101 18.11 10.24 2.47
CA ALA A 101 19.36 9.63 1.96
C ALA A 101 20.19 8.88 3.03
N GLY A 102 20.05 9.22 4.31
CA GLY A 102 20.70 8.54 5.43
C GLY A 102 19.89 7.39 6.05
N THR A 103 18.69 7.11 5.54
CA THR A 103 17.83 6.05 6.08
C THR A 103 18.40 4.68 5.73
N PRO A 104 18.69 3.81 6.73
CA PRO A 104 19.21 2.48 6.46
C PRO A 104 18.16 1.63 5.72
N ASN A 105 18.63 0.70 4.90
CA ASN A 105 17.77 -0.26 4.19
C ASN A 105 16.60 0.42 3.43
N LEU A 106 16.85 1.55 2.79
CA LEU A 106 15.86 2.31 2.05
C LEU A 106 15.62 1.71 0.68
N LEU A 107 14.34 1.53 0.34
CA LEU A 107 13.83 1.16 -0.97
C LEU A 107 12.88 2.28 -1.44
N LYS A 108 13.03 2.74 -2.68
CA LYS A 108 12.21 3.82 -3.27
C LYS A 108 11.33 3.28 -4.37
N LEU A 109 10.02 3.40 -4.24
CA LEU A 109 9.04 2.79 -5.14
C LEU A 109 8.05 3.80 -5.71
N HIS A 110 7.62 3.55 -6.94
CA HIS A 110 6.55 4.31 -7.60
C HIS A 110 5.49 3.35 -8.13
N ALA A 111 4.26 3.47 -7.61
CA ALA A 111 3.17 2.52 -7.86
C ALA A 111 2.24 2.93 -9.01
N GLY A 112 2.77 3.52 -10.08
CA GLY A 112 2.07 3.75 -11.34
C GLY A 112 1.31 5.07 -11.45
N ASP A 113 0.70 5.26 -12.62
CA ASP A 113 0.01 6.48 -13.04
C ASP A 113 0.90 7.73 -12.91
N ALA A 114 2.04 7.68 -13.57
CA ALA A 114 2.89 8.84 -13.79
C ALA A 114 2.27 9.79 -14.81
N PHE A 115 1.53 9.25 -15.79
CA PHE A 115 0.98 9.94 -16.94
C PHE A 115 -0.35 10.62 -16.69
N THR A 116 -0.74 11.47 -17.67
CA THR A 116 -2.04 12.13 -17.82
C THR A 116 -2.48 12.92 -16.60
N GLY A 117 -3.12 14.06 -16.82
CA GLY A 117 -3.67 14.91 -15.77
C GLY A 117 -3.25 16.36 -15.86
N SER A 118 -2.19 16.72 -16.59
CA SER A 118 -1.77 18.10 -16.75
C SER A 118 -1.26 18.42 -18.16
N LEU A 119 -1.01 19.71 -18.42
CA LEU A 119 -0.42 20.17 -19.69
C LEU A 119 1.00 19.62 -19.92
N TYR A 120 1.71 19.23 -18.88
CA TYR A 120 3.02 18.57 -19.03
C TYR A 120 2.89 17.29 -19.84
N TYR A 121 1.88 16.46 -19.55
CA TYR A 121 1.64 15.27 -20.37
C TYR A 121 1.21 15.63 -21.80
N THR A 122 0.33 16.63 -21.95
CA THR A 122 -0.16 17.04 -23.26
C THR A 122 0.99 17.41 -24.19
N PHE A 123 1.99 18.12 -23.69
CA PHE A 123 3.11 18.61 -24.51
C PHE A 123 4.30 17.63 -24.58
N PHE A 124 4.58 16.90 -23.49
CA PHE A 124 5.82 16.12 -23.37
C PHE A 124 5.62 14.61 -23.36
N LYS A 125 4.36 14.11 -23.36
CA LYS A 125 4.03 12.69 -23.49
C LYS A 125 4.83 11.79 -22.52
N GLY A 126 4.94 12.19 -21.26
CA GLY A 126 5.66 11.46 -20.21
C GLY A 126 7.17 11.75 -20.14
N GLN A 127 7.77 12.45 -21.09
CA GLN A 127 9.22 12.73 -21.04
C GLN A 127 9.57 13.66 -19.86
N ALA A 128 8.74 14.64 -19.55
CA ALA A 128 8.92 15.48 -18.37
C ALA A 128 8.83 14.67 -17.08
N ASP A 129 7.87 13.73 -17.01
CA ASP A 129 7.69 12.81 -15.89
C ASP A 129 8.91 11.91 -15.70
N ALA A 130 9.45 11.34 -16.79
CA ALA A 130 10.67 10.55 -16.75
C ALA A 130 11.87 11.33 -16.19
N GLN A 131 12.05 12.58 -16.62
CA GLN A 131 13.11 13.45 -16.11
C GLN A 131 12.93 13.74 -14.61
N MET A 132 11.71 14.03 -14.19
CA MET A 132 11.42 14.27 -12.77
C MET A 132 11.61 13.02 -11.92
N MET A 133 11.16 11.83 -12.38
CA MET A 133 11.42 10.55 -11.74
C MET A 133 12.92 10.26 -11.65
N GLY A 134 13.70 10.67 -12.64
CA GLY A 134 15.17 10.62 -12.64
C GLY A 134 15.82 11.40 -11.51
N THR A 135 15.17 12.44 -10.97
CA THR A 135 15.71 13.21 -9.82
C THR A 135 15.61 12.46 -8.49
N VAL A 136 14.77 11.43 -8.42
CA VAL A 136 14.59 10.51 -7.27
C VAL A 136 15.35 9.22 -7.46
N CYS A 137 15.42 8.69 -8.68
CA CYS A 137 15.92 7.35 -9.00
C CYS A 137 15.19 6.26 -8.20
N PHE A 138 13.95 5.97 -8.55
CA PHE A 138 13.20 4.88 -7.93
C PHE A 138 13.85 3.53 -8.19
N ASP A 139 13.83 2.64 -7.20
CA ASP A 139 14.35 1.27 -7.34
C ASP A 139 13.44 0.42 -8.23
N ALA A 140 12.11 0.66 -8.16
CA ALA A 140 11.16 0.05 -9.07
C ALA A 140 9.96 0.99 -9.37
N PHE A 141 9.37 0.73 -10.53
CA PHE A 141 8.15 1.35 -11.04
C PHE A 141 7.25 0.25 -11.60
N THR A 142 5.95 0.30 -11.31
CA THR A 142 4.92 -0.50 -11.99
C THR A 142 4.05 0.42 -12.83
N PRO A 143 3.75 0.12 -14.09
CA PRO A 143 2.80 0.90 -14.87
C PRO A 143 1.38 0.80 -14.29
N GLY A 144 0.67 1.92 -14.23
CA GLY A 144 -0.77 1.95 -14.01
C GLY A 144 -1.55 1.83 -15.32
N ASN A 145 -2.85 2.14 -15.27
CA ASN A 145 -3.67 2.11 -16.49
C ASN A 145 -3.38 3.31 -17.41
N HIS A 146 -3.07 4.48 -16.84
CA HIS A 146 -2.80 5.68 -17.62
C HIS A 146 -1.49 5.63 -18.42
N GLU A 147 -0.54 4.76 -18.06
CA GLU A 147 0.63 4.50 -18.90
C GLU A 147 0.26 3.90 -20.27
N PHE A 148 -0.94 3.36 -20.42
CA PHE A 148 -1.45 2.79 -21.67
C PHE A 148 -2.43 3.68 -22.43
N ASP A 149 -2.71 4.91 -21.98
CA ASP A 149 -3.73 5.80 -22.57
C ASP A 149 -3.47 6.13 -24.04
N GLU A 150 -2.23 6.26 -24.45
CA GLU A 150 -1.84 6.48 -25.84
C GLU A 150 -1.12 5.27 -26.45
N GLY A 151 -1.26 4.10 -25.81
CA GLY A 151 -0.79 2.81 -26.30
C GLY A 151 0.67 2.49 -25.96
N ASP A 152 1.03 1.26 -26.28
CA ASP A 152 2.32 0.64 -25.94
C ASP A 152 3.54 1.42 -26.45
N ALA A 153 3.41 2.11 -27.60
CA ALA A 153 4.52 2.87 -28.18
C ALA A 153 4.89 4.10 -27.32
N VAL A 154 3.89 4.80 -26.80
CA VAL A 154 4.12 5.97 -25.93
C VAL A 154 4.68 5.52 -24.57
N LEU A 155 4.18 4.41 -24.03
CA LEU A 155 4.77 3.82 -22.83
C LEU A 155 6.25 3.45 -23.06
N ARG A 156 6.58 2.80 -24.19
CA ARG A 156 7.97 2.50 -24.55
C ARG A 156 8.83 3.77 -24.55
N ASP A 157 8.38 4.83 -25.23
CA ASP A 157 9.12 6.09 -25.35
C ASP A 157 9.39 6.74 -23.97
N PHE A 158 8.43 6.66 -23.07
CA PHE A 158 8.63 7.06 -21.68
C PHE A 158 9.66 6.20 -20.95
N LEU A 159 9.58 4.87 -21.11
CA LEU A 159 10.53 3.96 -20.47
C LEU A 159 11.95 4.14 -20.99
N ASP A 160 12.11 4.45 -22.28
CA ASP A 160 13.39 4.83 -22.87
C ASP A 160 13.91 6.15 -22.28
N ALA A 161 13.05 7.15 -22.12
CA ALA A 161 13.41 8.42 -21.47
C ALA A 161 13.78 8.21 -19.99
N LEU A 162 13.06 7.37 -19.26
CA LEU A 162 13.37 7.01 -17.88
C LEU A 162 14.73 6.30 -17.77
N ALA A 163 15.02 5.36 -18.67
CA ALA A 163 16.32 4.68 -18.73
C ALA A 163 17.45 5.66 -19.06
N ALA A 164 17.20 6.63 -19.93
CA ALA A 164 18.17 7.67 -20.31
C ALA A 164 18.57 8.60 -19.16
N THR A 165 17.82 8.66 -18.07
CA THR A 165 18.19 9.41 -16.84
C THR A 165 19.41 8.81 -16.14
N GLY A 166 19.82 7.58 -16.47
CA GLY A 166 20.90 6.84 -15.83
C GLY A 166 20.47 6.11 -14.55
N CYS A 167 19.21 6.24 -14.13
CA CYS A 167 18.65 5.47 -13.01
C CYS A 167 18.44 4.01 -13.41
N ARG A 168 18.68 3.09 -12.47
CA ARG A 168 18.46 1.66 -12.67
C ARG A 168 17.08 1.21 -12.17
N THR A 169 16.05 1.98 -12.52
CA THR A 169 14.68 1.67 -12.14
C THR A 169 14.22 0.38 -12.80
N ALA A 170 13.82 -0.63 -12.01
CA ALA A 170 13.20 -1.83 -12.55
C ALA A 170 11.74 -1.54 -12.91
N VAL A 171 11.35 -1.82 -14.14
CA VAL A 171 9.95 -1.72 -14.55
C VAL A 171 9.32 -3.10 -14.41
N VAL A 172 8.35 -3.22 -13.49
CA VAL A 172 7.78 -4.52 -13.12
C VAL A 172 6.27 -4.56 -13.37
N SER A 173 5.81 -5.64 -14.02
CA SER A 173 4.38 -6.01 -14.08
C SER A 173 4.27 -7.49 -14.45
N ALA A 174 3.80 -8.32 -13.52
CA ALA A 174 3.71 -9.77 -13.68
C ALA A 174 2.52 -10.18 -14.56
N ASN A 175 1.52 -9.34 -14.66
CA ASN A 175 0.28 -9.65 -15.38
C ASN A 175 0.16 -8.97 -16.75
N VAL A 176 1.10 -8.09 -17.14
CA VAL A 176 1.14 -7.50 -18.49
C VAL A 176 2.11 -8.30 -19.35
N VAL A 177 1.60 -8.88 -20.43
CA VAL A 177 2.35 -9.77 -21.34
C VAL A 177 2.26 -9.25 -22.77
N PRO A 178 3.17 -8.36 -23.18
CA PRO A 178 3.24 -7.89 -24.55
C PRO A 178 3.69 -9.02 -25.48
N GLN A 179 3.17 -9.03 -26.73
CA GLN A 179 3.61 -9.96 -27.76
C GLN A 179 5.01 -9.61 -28.23
N ALA A 180 5.84 -10.61 -28.52
CA ALA A 180 7.15 -10.42 -29.15
C ALA A 180 7.03 -9.68 -30.50
N GLY A 181 7.98 -8.80 -30.80
CA GLY A 181 7.97 -7.94 -31.99
C GLY A 181 7.12 -6.66 -31.82
N THR A 182 6.51 -6.42 -30.65
CA THR A 182 5.76 -5.19 -30.36
C THR A 182 6.61 -4.16 -29.60
N PRO A 183 6.15 -2.89 -29.46
CA PRO A 183 6.95 -1.85 -28.81
C PRO A 183 7.45 -2.21 -27.41
N LEU A 184 6.66 -2.91 -26.59
CA LEU A 184 7.05 -3.30 -25.22
C LEU A 184 7.84 -4.60 -25.14
N ALA A 185 7.95 -5.37 -26.23
CA ALA A 185 8.74 -6.60 -26.35
C ALA A 185 9.41 -6.69 -27.72
N PRO A 186 10.36 -5.77 -28.04
CA PRO A 186 10.99 -5.71 -29.36
C PRO A 186 11.86 -6.94 -29.61
N ASP A 187 11.97 -7.33 -30.89
CA ASP A 187 12.80 -8.44 -31.31
C ASP A 187 14.27 -8.21 -30.93
N GLY A 188 14.93 -9.28 -30.50
CA GLY A 188 16.36 -9.25 -30.17
C GLY A 188 16.72 -8.47 -28.90
N LYS A 189 15.75 -8.00 -28.11
CA LYS A 189 15.95 -7.33 -26.82
C LYS A 189 15.03 -7.92 -25.75
N PRO A 190 15.41 -7.81 -24.46
CA PRO A 190 14.50 -8.15 -23.38
C PRO A 190 13.23 -7.26 -23.42
N PRO A 191 12.06 -7.77 -23.00
CA PRO A 191 10.87 -6.95 -22.80
C PRO A 191 11.13 -5.81 -21.82
N TYR A 192 10.45 -4.68 -22.02
CA TYR A 192 10.53 -3.53 -21.11
C TYR A 192 9.97 -3.83 -19.73
N LEU A 193 9.00 -4.73 -19.65
CA LEU A 193 8.34 -5.13 -18.40
C LEU A 193 8.87 -6.48 -17.96
N SER A 194 9.30 -6.56 -16.71
CA SER A 194 9.66 -7.83 -16.06
C SER A 194 8.58 -8.22 -15.06
N PRO A 195 8.27 -9.52 -14.87
CA PRO A 195 7.26 -9.90 -13.88
C PRO A 195 7.68 -9.55 -12.45
N TRP A 196 8.97 -9.54 -12.18
CA TRP A 196 9.57 -9.18 -10.88
C TRP A 196 10.98 -8.66 -11.05
N ALA A 197 11.49 -8.05 -9.99
CA ALA A 197 12.91 -7.74 -9.82
C ALA A 197 13.38 -8.16 -8.42
N ILE A 198 14.68 -8.36 -8.25
CA ILE A 198 15.30 -8.56 -6.93
C ILE A 198 16.20 -7.36 -6.63
N ARG A 199 16.05 -6.79 -5.43
CA ARG A 199 16.96 -5.76 -4.91
C ARG A 199 17.67 -6.30 -3.67
N ASN A 200 18.96 -6.01 -3.58
CA ASN A 200 19.71 -6.27 -2.36
C ASN A 200 19.70 -5.00 -1.50
N VAL A 201 19.05 -5.07 -0.35
CA VAL A 201 18.87 -3.94 0.57
C VAL A 201 19.46 -4.35 1.93
N GLY A 202 20.52 -3.68 2.36
CA GLY A 202 21.21 -4.04 3.61
C GLY A 202 21.71 -5.49 3.67
N GLY A 203 22.08 -6.09 2.54
CA GLY A 203 22.50 -7.49 2.44
C GLY A 203 21.34 -8.49 2.30
N VAL A 204 20.08 -8.05 2.38
CA VAL A 204 18.87 -8.88 2.28
C VAL A 204 18.26 -8.77 0.88
N LYS A 205 17.90 -9.93 0.30
CA LYS A 205 17.19 -9.97 -0.99
C LYS A 205 15.72 -9.65 -0.81
N ILE A 206 15.25 -8.60 -1.49
CA ILE A 206 13.85 -8.18 -1.55
C ILE A 206 13.31 -8.48 -2.94
N GLY A 207 12.25 -9.27 -3.04
CA GLY A 207 11.53 -9.52 -4.28
C GLY A 207 10.47 -8.45 -4.51
N LEU A 208 10.49 -7.82 -5.68
CA LEU A 208 9.55 -6.80 -6.10
C LEU A 208 8.70 -7.36 -7.23
N VAL A 209 7.41 -7.52 -7.03
CA VAL A 209 6.46 -8.02 -8.03
C VAL A 209 5.52 -6.90 -8.43
N GLY A 210 5.42 -6.59 -9.73
CA GLY A 210 4.51 -5.55 -10.23
C GLY A 210 3.14 -6.11 -10.63
N LEU A 211 2.09 -5.30 -10.49
CA LEU A 211 0.74 -5.59 -11.02
C LEU A 211 0.06 -4.33 -11.53
N THR A 212 -0.51 -4.43 -12.73
CA THR A 212 -1.32 -3.39 -13.36
C THR A 212 -2.78 -3.84 -13.39
N ILE A 213 -3.74 -2.97 -13.08
CA ILE A 213 -5.17 -3.29 -13.11
C ILE A 213 -5.60 -3.71 -14.53
N ALA A 214 -5.98 -4.98 -14.70
CA ALA A 214 -6.25 -5.55 -16.03
C ALA A 214 -7.55 -5.01 -16.63
N GLY A 215 -8.65 -5.12 -15.91
CA GLY A 215 -9.99 -4.78 -16.44
C GLY A 215 -10.13 -3.30 -16.81
N LYS A 216 -9.68 -2.40 -15.93
CA LYS A 216 -9.73 -0.94 -16.17
C LYS A 216 -8.83 -0.55 -17.34
N THR A 217 -7.59 -1.07 -17.40
CA THR A 217 -6.64 -0.76 -18.47
C THR A 217 -7.18 -1.18 -19.83
N GLN A 218 -7.77 -2.37 -19.93
CA GLN A 218 -8.36 -2.86 -21.19
C GLN A 218 -9.62 -2.09 -21.61
N ALA A 219 -10.39 -1.59 -20.65
CA ALA A 219 -11.66 -0.92 -20.92
C ALA A 219 -11.54 0.58 -21.17
N SER A 220 -10.59 1.26 -20.51
CA SER A 220 -10.49 2.73 -20.50
C SER A 220 -9.20 3.30 -21.09
N SER A 221 -8.17 2.48 -21.29
CA SER A 221 -6.93 2.88 -21.97
C SER A 221 -6.80 2.19 -23.33
N ARG A 222 -5.66 2.35 -24.03
CA ARG A 222 -5.48 1.89 -25.41
C ARG A 222 -4.25 0.98 -25.59
N PRO A 223 -4.07 -0.06 -24.74
CA PRO A 223 -3.00 -1.01 -24.99
C PRO A 223 -3.22 -1.69 -26.34
N LEU A 224 -2.13 -2.17 -26.96
CA LEU A 224 -2.27 -2.98 -28.17
C LEU A 224 -3.12 -4.23 -27.89
N PRO A 225 -3.98 -4.66 -28.83
CA PRO A 225 -4.77 -5.89 -28.66
C PRO A 225 -3.90 -7.15 -28.44
N SER A 226 -2.63 -7.10 -28.87
CA SER A 226 -1.65 -8.16 -28.66
C SER A 226 -0.94 -8.10 -27.30
N THR A 227 -1.13 -7.05 -26.52
CA THR A 227 -0.66 -6.94 -25.13
C THR A 227 -1.74 -7.50 -24.22
N ARG A 228 -1.48 -8.69 -23.66
CA ARG A 228 -2.44 -9.41 -22.82
C ARG A 228 -2.28 -9.00 -21.35
N PHE A 229 -3.39 -8.88 -20.69
CA PHE A 229 -3.48 -8.67 -19.24
C PHE A 229 -4.02 -9.94 -18.58
N LEU A 230 -3.22 -10.54 -17.71
CA LEU A 230 -3.59 -11.74 -16.97
C LEU A 230 -4.32 -11.37 -15.67
N PRO A 231 -5.10 -12.29 -15.07
CA PRO A 231 -5.67 -12.09 -13.75
C PRO A 231 -4.58 -11.81 -12.70
N GLU A 232 -4.75 -10.75 -11.93
CA GLU A 232 -3.74 -10.19 -11.03
C GLU A 232 -3.30 -11.20 -9.96
N ALA A 233 -4.24 -11.86 -9.27
CA ALA A 233 -3.93 -12.80 -8.21
C ALA A 233 -3.11 -14.00 -8.69
N ALA A 234 -3.47 -14.57 -9.84
CA ALA A 234 -2.77 -15.72 -10.41
C ALA A 234 -1.35 -15.34 -10.88
N ALA A 235 -1.20 -14.16 -11.50
CA ALA A 235 0.09 -13.67 -11.95
C ALA A 235 1.01 -13.33 -10.76
N ALA A 236 0.46 -12.68 -9.73
CA ALA A 236 1.18 -12.38 -8.49
C ALA A 236 1.68 -13.65 -7.80
N GLN A 237 0.80 -14.65 -7.58
CA GLN A 237 1.20 -15.89 -6.91
C GLN A 237 2.30 -16.60 -7.67
N LYS A 238 2.18 -16.71 -9.00
CA LYS A 238 3.22 -17.31 -9.84
C LYS A 238 4.56 -16.61 -9.69
N ALA A 239 4.57 -15.28 -9.63
CA ALA A 239 5.79 -14.48 -9.46
C ALA A 239 6.39 -14.66 -8.06
N ILE A 240 5.56 -14.67 -7.01
CA ILE A 240 5.97 -14.93 -5.64
C ILE A 240 6.62 -16.32 -5.52
N ASP A 241 5.96 -17.35 -6.06
CA ASP A 241 6.47 -18.73 -6.02
C ASP A 241 7.83 -18.85 -6.71
N ALA A 242 8.00 -18.18 -7.87
CA ALA A 242 9.27 -18.15 -8.59
C ALA A 242 10.40 -17.43 -7.82
N LEU A 243 10.08 -16.36 -7.09
CA LEU A 243 11.03 -15.68 -6.21
C LEU A 243 11.41 -16.52 -4.99
N ARG A 244 10.41 -17.16 -4.36
CA ARG A 244 10.63 -18.04 -3.22
C ARG A 244 11.48 -19.26 -3.57
N ALA A 245 11.29 -19.82 -4.77
CA ALA A 245 12.13 -20.90 -5.31
C ALA A 245 13.60 -20.48 -5.47
N GLN A 246 13.87 -19.17 -5.61
CA GLN A 246 15.23 -18.59 -5.64
C GLN A 246 15.77 -18.19 -4.26
N GLY A 247 15.05 -18.56 -3.18
CA GLY A 247 15.43 -18.26 -1.80
C GLY A 247 15.14 -16.81 -1.37
N VAL A 248 14.32 -16.07 -2.11
CA VAL A 248 13.86 -14.74 -1.72
C VAL A 248 12.71 -14.89 -0.73
N ARG A 249 12.85 -14.34 0.48
CA ARG A 249 11.86 -14.47 1.55
C ARG A 249 10.99 -13.25 1.73
N HIS A 250 11.50 -12.06 1.43
CA HIS A 250 10.80 -10.79 1.62
C HIS A 250 10.20 -10.35 0.29
N ILE A 251 8.87 -10.30 0.22
CA ILE A 251 8.12 -10.03 -1.01
C ILE A 251 7.31 -8.73 -0.87
N VAL A 252 7.61 -7.78 -1.72
CA VAL A 252 6.87 -6.53 -1.87
C VAL A 252 6.12 -6.55 -3.20
N LEU A 253 4.81 -6.46 -3.15
CA LEU A 253 4.01 -6.16 -4.35
C LEU A 253 4.00 -4.66 -4.58
N LEU A 254 4.19 -4.26 -5.82
CA LEU A 254 4.04 -2.90 -6.31
C LEU A 254 2.84 -2.90 -7.25
N THR A 255 1.69 -2.47 -6.78
CA THR A 255 0.40 -2.68 -7.46
C THR A 255 -0.19 -1.37 -7.96
N HIS A 256 -0.97 -1.46 -9.03
CA HIS A 256 -1.80 -0.35 -9.46
C HIS A 256 -3.22 -0.88 -9.74
N GLN A 257 -4.02 -1.07 -8.67
CA GLN A 257 -5.37 -1.65 -8.77
C GLN A 257 -6.37 -1.14 -7.71
N GLY A 258 -5.93 -0.23 -6.85
CA GLY A 258 -6.75 0.38 -5.82
C GLY A 258 -6.64 -0.29 -4.44
N TRP A 259 -6.71 0.53 -3.40
CA TRP A 259 -6.51 0.11 -2.00
C TRP A 259 -7.45 -1.01 -1.54
N GLN A 260 -8.74 -0.97 -1.94
CA GLN A 260 -9.67 -2.04 -1.57
C GLN A 260 -9.33 -3.35 -2.28
N ALA A 261 -8.94 -3.28 -3.56
CA ALA A 261 -8.50 -4.46 -4.30
C ALA A 261 -7.20 -5.04 -3.72
N ASP A 262 -6.26 -4.21 -3.29
CA ASP A 262 -5.02 -4.64 -2.63
C ASP A 262 -5.29 -5.40 -1.34
N ARG A 263 -6.23 -4.94 -0.52
CA ARG A 263 -6.66 -5.64 0.69
C ARG A 263 -7.28 -7.00 0.39
N ALA A 264 -8.11 -7.07 -0.65
CA ALA A 264 -8.73 -8.31 -1.09
C ALA A 264 -7.70 -9.27 -1.73
N LEU A 265 -6.72 -8.73 -2.46
CA LEU A 265 -5.63 -9.49 -3.07
C LEU A 265 -4.74 -10.12 -2.01
N ALA A 266 -4.37 -9.39 -0.96
CA ALA A 266 -3.53 -9.90 0.12
C ALA A 266 -4.08 -11.22 0.69
N ALA A 267 -5.39 -11.29 0.94
CA ALA A 267 -6.05 -12.49 1.48
C ALA A 267 -6.04 -13.70 0.53
N GLN A 268 -5.76 -13.50 -0.76
CA GLN A 268 -5.69 -14.54 -1.77
C GLN A 268 -4.28 -15.08 -2.00
N LEU A 269 -3.26 -14.38 -1.53
CA LEU A 269 -1.87 -14.66 -1.82
C LEU A 269 -1.17 -15.33 -0.64
N SER A 270 -0.26 -16.24 -0.98
CA SER A 270 0.68 -16.84 -0.05
C SER A 270 2.03 -16.15 -0.12
N GLY A 271 2.60 -15.81 1.05
CA GLY A 271 3.97 -15.33 1.16
C GLY A 271 4.21 -13.92 0.64
N VAL A 272 3.20 -13.07 0.65
CA VAL A 272 3.31 -11.62 0.47
C VAL A 272 3.47 -10.95 1.85
N ASP A 273 4.36 -9.96 1.93
CA ASP A 273 4.67 -9.22 3.17
C ASP A 273 4.20 -7.77 3.11
N VAL A 274 4.33 -7.14 1.94
CA VAL A 274 4.04 -5.72 1.74
C VAL A 274 3.33 -5.51 0.42
N ILE A 275 2.38 -4.56 0.38
CA ILE A 275 1.77 -4.06 -0.85
C ILE A 275 1.88 -2.53 -0.86
N ILE A 276 2.51 -1.98 -1.89
CA ILE A 276 2.53 -0.56 -2.19
C ILE A 276 1.65 -0.33 -3.42
N GLY A 277 0.54 0.38 -3.23
CA GLY A 277 -0.52 0.50 -4.23
C GLY A 277 -0.72 1.90 -4.80
N GLY A 278 -1.54 1.97 -5.87
CA GLY A 278 -2.02 3.17 -6.55
C GLY A 278 -3.47 3.00 -7.04
N ASP A 279 -3.88 3.72 -8.07
CA ASP A 279 -5.17 3.70 -8.80
C ASP A 279 -6.35 4.39 -8.09
N SER A 280 -6.54 4.20 -6.81
CA SER A 280 -7.72 4.73 -6.11
C SER A 280 -7.49 6.07 -5.42
N HIS A 281 -6.32 6.69 -5.60
CA HIS A 281 -5.97 7.98 -5.02
C HIS A 281 -6.24 8.05 -3.51
N THR A 282 -5.94 6.98 -2.80
CA THR A 282 -6.35 6.84 -1.40
C THR A 282 -5.38 7.57 -0.47
N LEU A 283 -5.91 8.52 0.31
CA LEU A 283 -5.19 9.15 1.41
C LEU A 283 -5.30 8.24 2.64
N LEU A 284 -4.18 7.75 3.12
CA LEU A 284 -4.06 6.95 4.34
C LEU A 284 -3.28 7.72 5.40
N GLY A 285 -3.68 7.62 6.65
CA GLY A 285 -3.07 8.31 7.79
C GLY A 285 -4.07 9.20 8.52
N ASP A 286 -3.61 9.95 9.51
CA ASP A 286 -4.44 10.90 10.26
C ASP A 286 -4.17 12.34 9.78
N PHE A 287 -5.11 12.88 9.02
CA PHE A 287 -5.08 14.23 8.49
C PHE A 287 -6.30 15.06 8.90
N GLN A 288 -7.08 14.57 9.86
CA GLN A 288 -8.32 15.23 10.32
C GLN A 288 -8.05 16.64 10.86
N ALA A 289 -6.95 16.84 11.57
CA ALA A 289 -6.53 18.16 12.07
C ALA A 289 -6.24 19.16 10.94
N LEU A 290 -5.96 18.69 9.73
CA LEU A 290 -5.75 19.51 8.54
C LEU A 290 -7.03 19.69 7.70
N GLY A 291 -8.17 19.15 8.15
CA GLY A 291 -9.44 19.22 7.43
C GLY A 291 -9.57 18.22 6.28
N LEU A 292 -8.71 17.21 6.21
CA LEU A 292 -8.75 16.19 5.17
C LEU A 292 -9.30 14.87 5.70
N ALA A 293 -10.22 14.26 4.96
CA ALA A 293 -10.71 12.91 5.23
C ALA A 293 -9.71 11.89 4.69
N SER A 294 -9.32 10.92 5.51
CA SER A 294 -8.54 9.76 5.10
C SER A 294 -9.38 8.48 5.14
N ALA A 295 -8.99 7.48 4.32
CA ALA A 295 -9.73 6.23 4.21
C ALA A 295 -9.41 5.24 5.35
N GLY A 296 -8.32 5.45 6.08
CA GLY A 296 -7.88 4.59 7.17
C GLY A 296 -6.45 4.87 7.63
N PRO A 297 -5.90 4.02 8.50
CA PRO A 297 -4.55 4.19 9.03
C PRO A 297 -3.48 3.96 7.95
N TYR A 298 -2.32 4.60 8.12
CA TYR A 298 -1.12 4.32 7.37
C TYR A 298 -0.04 3.72 8.29
N PRO A 299 0.56 2.55 7.93
CA PRO A 299 0.04 1.62 6.91
C PRO A 299 -1.25 0.94 7.36
N THR A 300 -2.04 0.46 6.41
CA THR A 300 -3.11 -0.49 6.69
C THR A 300 -2.51 -1.88 6.89
N VAL A 301 -2.95 -2.60 7.90
CA VAL A 301 -2.49 -3.99 8.14
C VAL A 301 -3.64 -4.95 7.86
N THR A 302 -3.35 -5.97 7.04
CA THR A 302 -4.26 -7.09 6.76
C THR A 302 -3.52 -8.42 6.93
N ARG A 303 -4.09 -9.51 6.43
CA ARG A 303 -3.47 -10.83 6.50
C ARG A 303 -3.45 -11.51 5.13
N ASN A 304 -2.37 -12.23 4.85
CA ASN A 304 -2.28 -13.10 3.68
C ASN A 304 -3.07 -14.41 3.87
N ARG A 305 -3.01 -15.31 2.88
CA ARG A 305 -3.72 -16.60 2.93
C ARG A 305 -3.29 -17.47 4.10
N GLU A 306 -2.05 -17.39 4.55
CA GLU A 306 -1.52 -18.11 5.70
C GLU A 306 -1.89 -17.45 7.04
N GLY A 307 -2.51 -16.28 7.03
CA GLY A 307 -2.84 -15.51 8.22
C GLY A 307 -1.70 -14.65 8.76
N GLU A 308 -0.61 -14.50 8.00
CA GLU A 308 0.52 -13.64 8.35
C GLU A 308 0.21 -12.16 8.04
N PRO A 309 0.79 -11.21 8.78
CA PRO A 309 0.55 -9.80 8.56
C PRO A 309 1.06 -9.32 7.19
N VAL A 310 0.28 -8.45 6.52
CA VAL A 310 0.66 -7.73 5.31
C VAL A 310 0.50 -6.24 5.52
N CYS A 311 1.57 -5.47 5.30
CA CYS A 311 1.56 -4.01 5.38
C CYS A 311 1.15 -3.42 4.03
N ILE A 312 0.09 -2.59 3.99
CA ILE A 312 -0.41 -1.97 2.75
C ILE A 312 -0.29 -0.45 2.86
N GLY A 313 0.27 0.19 1.84
CA GLY A 313 0.41 1.64 1.75
C GLY A 313 -0.02 2.21 0.40
N GLN A 314 -0.59 3.42 0.45
CA GLN A 314 -0.86 4.28 -0.70
C GLN A 314 -0.62 5.73 -0.28
N ALA A 315 -0.11 6.59 -1.18
CA ALA A 315 0.35 7.94 -0.89
C ALA A 315 -0.45 9.01 -1.63
N TRP A 316 -1.79 8.88 -1.59
CA TRP A 316 -2.73 9.84 -2.20
C TRP A 316 -2.53 10.01 -3.71
N GLU A 317 -2.41 11.27 -4.21
CA GLU A 317 -2.49 11.62 -5.62
C GLU A 317 -1.69 12.89 -5.97
N TYR A 318 -1.42 13.11 -7.25
CA TYR A 318 -1.03 14.40 -7.87
C TYR A 318 0.17 15.07 -7.19
N SER A 319 1.18 14.31 -6.84
CA SER A 319 2.37 14.79 -6.13
C SER A 319 2.10 15.49 -4.78
N LYS A 320 0.88 15.38 -4.22
CA LYS A 320 0.49 16.04 -2.97
C LYS A 320 1.09 15.42 -1.72
N ALA A 321 1.37 14.12 -1.77
CA ALA A 321 1.90 13.36 -0.66
C ALA A 321 3.03 12.44 -1.08
N ALA A 322 3.83 12.03 -0.11
CA ALA A 322 4.74 10.89 -0.18
C ALA A 322 4.64 10.10 1.12
N ALA A 323 5.13 8.87 1.14
CA ALA A 323 5.04 8.07 2.35
C ALA A 323 6.33 7.30 2.62
N LEU A 324 6.59 7.05 3.91
CA LEU A 324 7.65 6.17 4.39
C LEU A 324 7.01 5.08 5.23
N MET A 325 7.19 3.82 4.82
CA MET A 325 6.77 2.63 5.54
C MET A 325 7.98 1.95 6.16
N ASN A 326 7.83 1.48 7.40
CA ASN A 326 8.85 0.73 8.12
C ASN A 326 8.29 -0.65 8.40
N VAL A 327 8.93 -1.68 7.85
CA VAL A 327 8.50 -3.08 8.05
C VAL A 327 9.61 -3.84 8.77
N ALA A 328 9.27 -4.37 9.94
CA ALA A 328 10.20 -5.18 10.72
C ALA A 328 9.94 -6.66 10.47
N PHE A 329 11.02 -7.41 10.30
CA PHE A 329 11.02 -8.86 10.09
C PHE A 329 11.80 -9.57 11.16
N ASP A 330 11.38 -10.79 11.49
CA ASP A 330 12.15 -11.71 12.35
C ASP A 330 13.22 -12.49 11.57
N GLY A 331 13.94 -13.36 12.26
CA GLY A 331 14.98 -14.22 11.66
C GLY A 331 14.44 -15.27 10.68
N GLN A 332 13.13 -15.52 10.67
CA GLN A 332 12.47 -16.43 9.74
C GLN A 332 12.00 -15.71 8.47
N GLY A 333 11.99 -14.36 8.50
CA GLY A 333 11.48 -13.50 7.43
C GLY A 333 10.00 -13.17 7.55
N ALA A 334 9.37 -13.44 8.70
CA ALA A 334 7.99 -13.07 8.95
C ALA A 334 7.88 -11.59 9.39
N VAL A 335 6.83 -10.90 8.94
CA VAL A 335 6.52 -9.52 9.36
C VAL A 335 6.13 -9.51 10.84
N THR A 336 6.85 -8.74 11.64
CA THR A 336 6.58 -8.55 13.07
C THR A 336 5.97 -7.19 13.39
N HIS A 337 6.19 -6.19 12.52
CA HIS A 337 5.65 -4.84 12.70
C HIS A 337 5.50 -4.13 11.37
N CYS A 338 4.38 -3.41 11.23
CA CYS A 338 4.11 -2.45 10.17
C CYS A 338 4.00 -1.06 10.78
N GLY A 339 4.89 -0.14 10.42
CA GLY A 339 4.87 1.25 10.88
C GLY A 339 5.12 2.22 9.74
N GLY A 340 5.08 3.52 10.05
CA GLY A 340 5.37 4.57 9.07
C GLY A 340 4.33 5.67 9.03
N GLN A 341 4.48 6.56 8.05
CA GLN A 341 3.55 7.68 7.85
C GLN A 341 3.51 8.14 6.40
N ALA A 342 2.35 8.63 5.97
CA ALA A 342 2.24 9.49 4.81
C ALA A 342 2.42 10.96 5.27
N VAL A 343 3.03 11.77 4.42
CA VAL A 343 3.28 13.19 4.68
C VAL A 343 2.75 14.03 3.52
N LEU A 344 2.09 15.14 3.84
CA LEU A 344 1.72 16.13 2.84
C LEU A 344 2.93 16.99 2.49
N LEU A 345 3.13 17.25 1.21
CA LEU A 345 4.23 18.04 0.70
C LEU A 345 3.81 19.51 0.61
N ILE A 346 3.83 20.19 1.75
CA ILE A 346 3.36 21.59 1.90
C ILE A 346 4.54 22.54 1.67
N GLY A 347 4.28 23.65 0.96
CA GLY A 347 5.24 24.72 0.75
C GLY A 347 5.40 25.62 1.98
N GLU A 348 6.31 26.58 1.89
CA GLU A 348 6.67 27.48 3.01
C GLU A 348 5.81 28.75 3.06
N ARG A 349 4.91 28.95 2.09
CA ARG A 349 4.06 30.14 1.99
C ARG A 349 2.67 29.84 2.53
N PHE A 350 2.26 30.62 3.52
CA PHE A 350 0.96 30.50 4.19
C PHE A 350 0.21 31.83 4.08
N ARG A 351 -1.06 31.77 3.69
CA ARG A 351 -1.94 32.94 3.66
C ARG A 351 -3.20 32.66 4.47
N ARG A 352 -3.59 33.61 5.29
CA ARG A 352 -4.85 33.58 6.03
C ARG A 352 -5.70 34.77 5.60
N LYS A 353 -7.01 34.62 5.71
CA LYS A 353 -7.92 35.75 5.49
C LYS A 353 -7.66 36.82 6.50
N ASP A 354 -7.69 38.08 6.04
CA ASP A 354 -7.62 39.24 6.90
C ASP A 354 -8.96 39.49 7.66
N ALA A 355 -9.03 40.56 8.45
CA ALA A 355 -10.23 40.92 9.22
C ALA A 355 -11.47 41.23 8.34
N THR A 356 -11.29 41.47 7.03
CA THR A 356 -12.38 41.67 6.06
C THR A 356 -12.83 40.39 5.40
N GLY A 357 -12.15 39.27 5.64
CA GLY A 357 -12.40 37.98 5.00
C GLY A 357 -11.70 37.81 3.64
N ALA A 358 -10.83 38.75 3.24
CA ALA A 358 -10.03 38.63 2.01
C ALA A 358 -8.78 37.76 2.22
N TRP A 359 -8.40 37.03 1.14
CA TRP A 359 -7.16 36.25 1.11
C TRP A 359 -5.93 37.11 0.85
#